data_4b1d3557376c278b508ab45637c4e1aa
#
_entry.id   4b1d3557376c278b508ab45637c4e1aa
#
_cell.length_a   1.000
_cell.length_b   1.000
_cell.length_c   1.000
_cell.angle_alpha   90.00
_cell.angle_beta   90.00
_cell.angle_gamma   90.00
#
_symmetry.space_group_name_H-M   'P 1'
#
loop_
_entity.id
_entity.type
_entity.pdbx_description
1 polymer ?
#
loop_
_entity_poly.entity_id
_entity_poly.type
_entity_poly.pdbx_seq_one_letter_code
_entity_poly.pdbx_strand_id
1 'polypeptide(L)'
;MTRSLALSDSPELGGSLTANRVGVFVDAENIRYNGGYQMRYDVLRRFAAREGGVLQRLNTYMAFDAERAREDSEYAKKARIYQQMVRDFGWKITVKPVRRYTDADGNITTKANADLDMAVDALLQSDRLEQILLVTGDGDFIQVVRALQNKGCRVELIGFKNVSRQLQQESDAFYSGFLIPDLLPIPYEPRNAWGQPGSCVRGICTKWIPEKGYGFLRILDRISANLWIADPREPDSPYTSVFCHANELADEVTPELLANRETVLEFYLKESEQKDNGLVASNVRLAFSVNRGTAA
;
A
#
# COMPACT_ATOMS: atom_id res chain seq x y z
N MET A 1 -15.11 -10.00 -67.29
CA MET A 1 -15.81 -8.91 -66.50
C MET A 1 -16.11 -9.45 -65.14
N THR A 2 -15.21 -9.25 -64.18
CA THR A 2 -15.39 -9.72 -62.81
C THR A 2 -15.32 -8.51 -61.89
N ARG A 3 -16.44 -8.11 -61.29
CA ARG A 3 -16.54 -7.02 -60.36
C ARG A 3 -15.96 -7.44 -59.01
N SER A 4 -14.92 -6.75 -58.58
CA SER A 4 -14.42 -6.76 -57.22
C SER A 4 -15.42 -6.06 -56.33
N LEU A 5 -15.93 -6.76 -55.29
CA LEU A 5 -16.67 -6.18 -54.20
C LEU A 5 -15.67 -5.67 -53.17
N ALA A 6 -15.60 -4.35 -53.06
CA ALA A 6 -14.91 -3.69 -51.98
C ALA A 6 -15.68 -3.94 -50.70
N LEU A 7 -15.01 -4.55 -49.70
CA LEU A 7 -15.50 -4.62 -48.33
C LEU A 7 -15.39 -3.23 -47.69
N SER A 8 -16.54 -2.67 -47.39
CA SER A 8 -16.73 -1.40 -46.74
C SER A 8 -16.22 -1.40 -45.29
N ASP A 9 -15.59 -0.31 -44.98
CA ASP A 9 -15.14 0.13 -43.67
C ASP A 9 -16.04 -0.30 -42.51
N SER A 10 -15.46 -1.04 -41.58
CA SER A 10 -16.01 -1.19 -40.26
C SER A 10 -15.89 0.15 -39.52
N PRO A 11 -16.93 0.67 -38.89
CA PRO A 11 -16.79 1.89 -38.10
C PRO A 11 -15.86 1.59 -36.93
N GLU A 12 -14.73 2.29 -36.88
CA GLU A 12 -13.93 2.38 -35.66
C GLU A 12 -14.86 2.83 -34.53
N LEU A 13 -15.14 1.94 -33.59
CA LEU A 13 -15.72 2.30 -32.30
C LEU A 13 -14.65 3.12 -31.55
N GLY A 14 -14.49 4.37 -31.96
CA GLY A 14 -13.78 5.41 -31.21
C GLY A 14 -14.57 5.81 -29.99
N GLY A 15 -14.80 4.87 -29.07
CA GLY A 15 -15.16 5.18 -27.70
C GLY A 15 -13.96 5.91 -27.11
N SER A 16 -14.06 7.22 -26.92
CA SER A 16 -13.20 7.97 -26.01
C SER A 16 -13.22 7.23 -24.66
N LEU A 17 -12.19 6.43 -24.41
CA LEU A 17 -11.93 5.89 -23.08
C LEU A 17 -11.71 7.12 -22.20
N THR A 18 -12.79 7.57 -21.53
CA THR A 18 -12.67 8.60 -20.51
C THR A 18 -11.71 8.05 -19.46
N ALA A 19 -10.55 8.69 -19.34
CA ALA A 19 -9.52 8.25 -18.43
C ALA A 19 -10.12 8.19 -17.02
N ASN A 20 -9.92 7.04 -16.34
CA ASN A 20 -10.39 6.81 -14.97
C ASN A 20 -9.86 7.91 -14.04
N ARG A 21 -10.71 8.69 -13.40
CA ARG A 21 -10.34 9.79 -12.51
C ARG A 21 -10.17 9.25 -11.09
N VAL A 22 -8.95 9.39 -10.58
CA VAL A 22 -8.54 8.83 -9.31
C VAL A 22 -8.39 9.90 -8.24
N GLY A 23 -8.96 9.66 -7.06
CA GLY A 23 -8.71 10.42 -5.84
C GLY A 23 -7.95 9.57 -4.82
N VAL A 24 -6.96 10.16 -4.15
CA VAL A 24 -6.21 9.51 -3.06
C VAL A 24 -6.38 10.32 -1.79
N PHE A 25 -6.72 9.64 -0.70
CA PHE A 25 -6.92 10.24 0.61
C PHE A 25 -6.11 9.47 1.65
N VAL A 26 -5.16 10.16 2.28
CA VAL A 26 -4.18 9.56 3.20
C VAL A 26 -4.40 10.07 4.61
N ASP A 27 -4.70 9.17 5.52
CA ASP A 27 -4.65 9.39 6.96
C ASP A 27 -3.20 9.22 7.45
N ALA A 28 -2.44 10.30 7.43
CA ALA A 28 -1.01 10.24 7.72
C ALA A 28 -0.70 9.82 9.16
N GLU A 29 -1.58 10.14 10.12
CA GLU A 29 -1.37 9.76 11.51
C GLU A 29 -1.64 8.27 11.73
N ASN A 30 -2.76 7.75 11.22
CA ASN A 30 -3.03 6.31 11.27
C ASN A 30 -1.89 5.51 10.65
N ILE A 31 -1.44 5.91 9.46
CA ILE A 31 -0.35 5.25 8.74
C ILE A 31 0.95 5.31 9.53
N ARG A 32 1.31 6.46 10.09
CA ARG A 32 2.53 6.66 10.88
C ARG A 32 2.60 5.73 12.09
N TYR A 33 1.50 5.60 12.83
CA TYR A 33 1.43 4.76 14.03
C TYR A 33 1.31 3.28 13.72
N ASN A 34 0.84 2.93 12.52
CA ASN A 34 0.62 1.54 12.12
C ASN A 34 1.68 0.99 11.16
N GLY A 35 2.89 1.53 11.18
CA GLY A 35 4.05 0.96 10.48
C GLY A 35 4.33 1.54 9.10
N GLY A 36 3.57 2.54 8.65
CA GLY A 36 3.81 3.25 7.40
C GLY A 36 4.70 4.50 7.57
N TYR A 37 5.47 4.59 8.65
CA TYR A 37 6.42 5.68 8.84
C TYR A 37 7.41 5.75 7.67
N GLN A 38 7.70 6.95 7.19
CA GLN A 38 8.51 7.22 5.99
C GLN A 38 7.92 6.71 4.67
N MET A 39 6.60 6.51 4.59
CA MET A 39 5.94 6.19 3.33
C MET A 39 6.30 7.19 2.24
N ARG A 40 6.66 6.69 1.06
CA ARG A 40 7.06 7.48 -0.10
C ARG A 40 5.85 7.93 -0.90
N TYR A 41 5.53 9.20 -0.83
CA TYR A 41 4.38 9.81 -1.52
C TYR A 41 4.52 9.82 -3.05
N ASP A 42 5.73 9.85 -3.58
CA ASP A 42 6.01 9.69 -5.01
C ASP A 42 5.66 8.28 -5.50
N VAL A 43 5.96 7.25 -4.71
CA VAL A 43 5.62 5.86 -5.01
C VAL A 43 4.13 5.63 -4.90
N LEU A 44 3.48 6.14 -3.84
CA LEU A 44 2.03 6.07 -3.69
C LEU A 44 1.30 6.73 -4.87
N ARG A 45 1.79 7.87 -5.34
CA ARG A 45 1.28 8.54 -6.53
C ARG A 45 1.37 7.65 -7.77
N ARG A 46 2.51 6.98 -8.00
CA ARG A 46 2.67 6.03 -9.12
C ARG A 46 1.73 4.83 -8.99
N PHE A 47 1.58 4.31 -7.78
CA PHE A 47 0.66 3.20 -7.51
C PHE A 47 -0.80 3.58 -7.82
N ALA A 48 -1.23 4.75 -7.43
CA ALA A 48 -2.58 5.24 -7.69
C ALA A 48 -2.86 5.43 -9.20
N ALA A 49 -1.84 5.77 -9.99
CA ALA A 49 -1.94 5.96 -11.44
C ALA A 49 -1.73 4.67 -12.25
N ARG A 50 -1.55 3.50 -11.62
CA ARG A 50 -1.09 2.25 -12.25
C ARG A 50 -1.96 1.73 -13.39
N GLU A 51 -3.24 2.10 -13.42
CA GLU A 51 -4.21 1.70 -14.44
C GLU A 51 -4.40 2.75 -15.54
N GLY A 52 -3.45 3.68 -15.67
CA GLY A 52 -3.58 4.81 -16.59
C GLY A 52 -4.54 5.89 -16.10
N GLY A 53 -4.93 5.85 -14.83
CA GLY A 53 -5.84 6.81 -14.20
C GLY A 53 -5.26 8.22 -14.12
N VAL A 54 -6.12 9.21 -14.33
CA VAL A 54 -5.79 10.62 -14.11
C VAL A 54 -5.97 10.98 -12.65
N LEU A 55 -4.87 11.34 -12.00
CA LEU A 55 -4.87 11.74 -10.61
C LEU A 55 -5.54 13.11 -10.44
N GLN A 56 -6.81 13.11 -10.12
CA GLN A 56 -7.62 14.31 -9.94
C GLN A 56 -7.43 14.96 -8.57
N ARG A 57 -7.26 14.14 -7.54
CA ARG A 57 -7.08 14.56 -6.15
C ARG A 57 -6.01 13.72 -5.47
N LEU A 58 -5.08 14.39 -4.79
CA LEU A 58 -4.07 13.80 -3.93
C LEU A 58 -4.12 14.56 -2.60
N ASN A 59 -4.80 14.01 -1.62
CA ASN A 59 -5.01 14.65 -0.32
C ASN A 59 -4.33 13.84 0.79
N THR A 60 -3.67 14.52 1.71
CA THR A 60 -3.16 13.92 2.94
C THR A 60 -3.52 14.77 4.14
N TYR A 61 -3.88 14.11 5.22
CA TYR A 61 -4.37 14.71 6.45
C TYR A 61 -3.35 14.43 7.54
N MET A 62 -2.81 15.49 8.13
CA MET A 62 -1.69 15.40 9.07
C MET A 62 -2.01 16.17 10.35
N ALA A 63 -1.65 15.59 11.49
CA ALA A 63 -1.64 16.32 12.75
C ALA A 63 -0.37 17.18 12.87
N PHE A 64 -0.47 18.34 13.51
CA PHE A 64 0.64 19.21 13.83
C PHE A 64 0.51 19.75 15.24
N ASP A 65 1.50 19.48 16.08
CA ASP A 65 1.57 19.99 17.44
C ASP A 65 2.24 21.38 17.45
N ALA A 66 1.40 22.41 17.44
CA ALA A 66 1.85 23.80 17.40
C ALA A 66 2.54 24.26 18.71
N GLU A 67 2.19 23.65 19.86
CA GLU A 67 2.84 23.96 21.16
C GLU A 67 4.24 23.37 21.15
N ARG A 68 4.38 22.08 20.82
CA ARG A 68 5.68 21.44 20.68
C ARG A 68 6.57 22.18 19.68
N ALA A 69 6.03 22.67 18.57
CA ALA A 69 6.79 23.39 17.57
C ALA A 69 7.33 24.75 18.04
N ARG A 70 6.76 25.34 19.09
CA ARG A 70 7.27 26.56 19.73
C ARG A 70 8.45 26.26 20.65
N GLU A 71 8.46 25.09 21.29
CA GLU A 71 9.46 24.65 22.25
C GLU A 71 10.61 23.88 21.58
N ASP A 72 10.32 23.14 20.51
CA ASP A 72 11.25 22.27 19.77
C ASP A 72 11.41 22.77 18.32
N SER A 73 12.44 23.60 18.11
CA SER A 73 12.74 24.16 16.78
C SER A 73 13.12 23.10 15.74
N GLU A 74 13.73 21.98 16.17
CA GLU A 74 14.08 20.86 15.28
C GLU A 74 12.82 20.10 14.83
N TYR A 75 11.86 19.88 15.71
CA TYR A 75 10.56 19.36 15.33
C TYR A 75 9.86 20.26 14.32
N ALA A 76 9.81 21.56 14.57
CA ALA A 76 9.20 22.53 13.66
C ALA A 76 9.86 22.53 12.28
N LYS A 77 11.19 22.48 12.23
CA LYS A 77 11.99 22.42 10.99
C LYS A 77 11.72 21.13 10.21
N LYS A 78 11.79 19.97 10.88
CA LYS A 78 11.51 18.65 10.27
C LYS A 78 10.10 18.56 9.72
N ALA A 79 9.10 19.05 10.46
CA ALA A 79 7.72 19.06 10.01
C ALA A 79 7.54 19.92 8.75
N ARG A 80 8.14 21.11 8.68
CA ARG A 80 8.09 21.97 7.48
C ARG A 80 8.75 21.33 6.27
N ILE A 81 9.94 20.75 6.45
CA ILE A 81 10.66 20.07 5.36
C ILE A 81 9.81 18.91 4.83
N TYR A 82 9.26 18.09 5.73
CA TYR A 82 8.41 16.98 5.34
C TYR A 82 7.15 17.44 4.59
N GLN A 83 6.45 18.45 5.11
CA GLN A 83 5.28 18.99 4.43
C GLN A 83 5.62 19.58 3.05
N GLN A 84 6.76 20.27 2.93
CA GLN A 84 7.19 20.81 1.65
C GLN A 84 7.50 19.70 0.65
N MET A 85 8.23 18.67 1.05
CA MET A 85 8.51 17.51 0.21
C MET A 85 7.21 16.85 -0.29
N VAL A 86 6.21 16.68 0.56
CA VAL A 86 4.92 16.09 0.17
C VAL A 86 4.19 16.99 -0.84
N ARG A 87 4.23 18.32 -0.67
CA ARG A 87 3.68 19.29 -1.65
C ARG A 87 4.40 19.22 -2.99
N ASP A 88 5.72 19.07 -2.99
CA ASP A 88 6.53 19.00 -4.20
C ASP A 88 6.16 17.77 -5.06
N PHE A 89 5.65 16.70 -4.44
CA PHE A 89 5.06 15.55 -5.15
C PHE A 89 3.61 15.80 -5.61
N GLY A 90 3.07 17.00 -5.45
CA GLY A 90 1.75 17.40 -5.93
C GLY A 90 0.59 17.06 -4.99
N TRP A 91 0.85 16.87 -3.69
CA TRP A 91 -0.17 16.57 -2.69
C TRP A 91 -0.72 17.85 -2.03
N LYS A 92 -2.03 17.90 -1.86
CA LYS A 92 -2.68 18.84 -0.95
C LYS A 92 -2.55 18.31 0.48
N ILE A 93 -2.06 19.14 1.38
CA ILE A 93 -1.94 18.79 2.79
C ILE A 93 -3.00 19.57 3.58
N THR A 94 -3.82 18.84 4.33
CA THR A 94 -4.70 19.39 5.35
C THR A 94 -4.03 19.15 6.71
N VAL A 95 -3.64 20.25 7.37
CA VAL A 95 -2.97 20.20 8.66
C VAL A 95 -3.96 20.51 9.77
N LYS A 96 -4.10 19.58 10.72
CA LYS A 96 -4.94 19.74 11.90
C LYS A 96 -4.09 20.01 13.14
N PRO A 97 -4.42 21.07 13.91
CA PRO A 97 -3.76 21.30 15.18
C PRO A 97 -4.12 20.18 16.17
N VAL A 98 -3.10 19.67 16.84
CA VAL A 98 -3.28 18.77 17.99
C VAL A 98 -3.93 19.55 19.13
N ARG A 99 -5.03 19.04 19.68
CA ARG A 99 -5.68 19.56 20.87
C ARG A 99 -5.36 18.66 22.05
N ARG A 100 -4.98 19.25 23.16
CA ARG A 100 -4.73 18.56 24.43
C ARG A 100 -5.96 18.72 25.32
N TYR A 101 -6.45 17.60 25.84
CA TYR A 101 -7.54 17.55 26.81
C TYR A 101 -6.98 16.93 28.08
N THR A 102 -7.17 17.62 29.19
CA THR A 102 -6.86 17.08 30.52
C THR A 102 -8.16 16.54 31.11
N ASP A 103 -8.20 15.27 31.47
CA ASP A 103 -9.34 14.66 32.14
C ASP A 103 -9.37 15.07 33.64
N ALA A 104 -10.42 14.62 34.37
CA ALA A 104 -10.59 14.94 35.78
C ALA A 104 -9.48 14.33 36.67
N ASP A 105 -8.78 13.31 36.16
CA ASP A 105 -7.71 12.60 36.85
C ASP A 105 -6.32 13.18 36.53
N GLY A 106 -6.27 14.25 35.68
CA GLY A 106 -5.03 14.92 35.30
C GLY A 106 -4.31 14.27 34.10
N ASN A 107 -4.88 13.24 33.45
CA ASN A 107 -4.28 12.62 32.28
C ASN A 107 -4.48 13.50 31.05
N ILE A 108 -3.41 13.70 30.29
CA ILE A 108 -3.45 14.48 29.05
C ILE A 108 -3.70 13.56 27.86
N THR A 109 -4.84 13.73 27.22
CA THR A 109 -5.18 13.05 25.95
C THR A 109 -5.02 14.04 24.80
N THR A 110 -4.31 13.61 23.75
CA THR A 110 -4.12 14.43 22.55
C THR A 110 -5.02 13.90 21.41
N LYS A 111 -5.80 14.78 20.78
CA LYS A 111 -6.63 14.44 19.62
C LYS A 111 -6.42 15.44 18.50
N ALA A 112 -6.30 14.93 17.28
CA ALA A 112 -6.38 15.70 16.05
C ALA A 112 -7.44 15.03 15.18
N ASN A 113 -8.60 15.66 15.04
CA ASN A 113 -9.76 15.09 14.31
C ASN A 113 -9.56 15.25 12.78
N ALA A 114 -8.51 14.61 12.24
CA ALA A 114 -8.22 14.63 10.81
C ALA A 114 -9.15 13.69 10.02
N ASP A 115 -9.64 12.65 10.67
CA ASP A 115 -10.48 11.58 10.09
C ASP A 115 -11.79 12.14 9.55
N LEU A 116 -12.45 13.00 10.30
CA LEU A 116 -13.69 13.65 9.87
C LEU A 116 -13.49 14.52 8.62
N ASP A 117 -12.39 15.29 8.56
CA ASP A 117 -12.10 16.11 7.39
C ASP A 117 -11.82 15.24 6.17
N MET A 118 -11.06 14.13 6.36
CA MET A 118 -10.80 13.17 5.30
C MET A 118 -12.10 12.53 4.79
N ALA A 119 -12.98 12.12 5.69
CA ALA A 119 -14.27 11.54 5.35
C ALA A 119 -15.15 12.51 4.55
N VAL A 120 -15.27 13.76 5.02
CA VAL A 120 -16.06 14.81 4.36
C VAL A 120 -15.47 15.16 3.00
N ASP A 121 -14.15 15.36 2.90
CA ASP A 121 -13.49 15.68 1.63
C ASP A 121 -13.64 14.51 0.62
N ALA A 122 -13.49 13.25 1.05
CA ALA A 122 -13.68 12.10 0.18
C ALA A 122 -15.10 12.04 -0.38
N LEU A 123 -16.12 12.26 0.46
CA LEU A 123 -17.51 12.26 0.03
C LEU A 123 -17.86 13.42 -0.91
N LEU A 124 -17.38 14.63 -0.61
CA LEU A 124 -17.68 15.82 -1.43
C LEU A 124 -16.93 15.80 -2.77
N GLN A 125 -15.72 15.25 -2.81
CA GLN A 125 -14.92 15.22 -4.03
C GLN A 125 -15.24 14.01 -4.92
N SER A 126 -15.94 13.00 -4.40
CA SER A 126 -16.26 11.75 -5.11
C SER A 126 -17.15 11.95 -6.35
N ASP A 127 -17.93 13.02 -6.46
CA ASP A 127 -18.82 13.27 -7.60
C ASP A 127 -18.11 13.32 -8.96
N ARG A 128 -16.81 13.48 -8.95
CA ARG A 128 -15.97 13.54 -10.15
C ARG A 128 -14.87 12.49 -10.19
N LEU A 129 -15.01 11.43 -9.41
CA LEU A 129 -14.03 10.35 -9.30
C LEU A 129 -14.69 9.02 -9.61
N GLU A 130 -14.02 8.21 -10.39
CA GLU A 130 -14.41 6.82 -10.64
C GLU A 130 -13.72 5.88 -9.66
N GLN A 131 -12.52 6.24 -9.18
CA GLN A 131 -11.73 5.42 -8.26
C GLN A 131 -11.22 6.25 -7.09
N ILE A 132 -11.33 5.69 -5.91
CA ILE A 132 -10.84 6.29 -4.67
C ILE A 132 -9.88 5.30 -3.99
N LEU A 133 -8.69 5.77 -3.69
CA LEU A 133 -7.71 5.05 -2.91
C LEU A 133 -7.66 5.66 -1.51
N LEU A 134 -8.17 4.91 -0.53
CA LEU A 134 -8.05 5.26 0.88
C LEU A 134 -6.78 4.64 1.45
N VAL A 135 -6.00 5.43 2.17
CA VAL A 135 -4.77 4.97 2.82
C VAL A 135 -4.95 5.16 4.32
N THR A 136 -5.52 4.15 4.96
CA THR A 136 -5.85 4.09 6.39
C THR A 136 -6.08 2.63 6.82
N GLY A 137 -6.02 2.35 8.10
CA GLY A 137 -6.40 1.06 8.68
C GLY A 137 -7.63 1.16 9.60
N ASP A 138 -8.20 2.37 9.72
CA ASP A 138 -9.23 2.67 10.71
C ASP A 138 -10.62 2.17 10.29
N GLY A 139 -11.23 1.33 11.13
CA GLY A 139 -12.58 0.80 10.92
C GLY A 139 -13.67 1.86 10.86
N ASP A 140 -13.46 3.06 11.39
CA ASP A 140 -14.45 4.13 11.36
C ASP A 140 -14.74 4.60 9.92
N PHE A 141 -13.86 4.30 8.97
CA PHE A 141 -14.08 4.59 7.53
C PHE A 141 -15.02 3.61 6.82
N ILE A 142 -15.53 2.55 7.46
CA ILE A 142 -16.46 1.58 6.82
C ILE A 142 -17.67 2.27 6.21
N GLN A 143 -18.29 3.20 6.94
CA GLN A 143 -19.47 3.92 6.43
C GLN A 143 -19.12 4.86 5.28
N VAL A 144 -17.92 5.41 5.28
CA VAL A 144 -17.40 6.24 4.18
C VAL A 144 -17.21 5.39 2.92
N VAL A 145 -16.61 4.20 3.04
CA VAL A 145 -16.46 3.24 1.92
C VAL A 145 -17.81 2.92 1.30
N ARG A 146 -18.79 2.51 2.11
CA ARG A 146 -20.15 2.21 1.63
C ARG A 146 -20.79 3.38 0.90
N ALA A 147 -20.68 4.57 1.47
CA ALA A 147 -21.25 5.78 0.86
C ALA A 147 -20.58 6.11 -0.49
N LEU A 148 -19.27 5.93 -0.62
CA LEU A 148 -18.52 6.13 -1.86
C LEU A 148 -18.89 5.09 -2.92
N GLN A 149 -19.01 3.82 -2.54
CA GLN A 149 -19.47 2.74 -3.43
C GLN A 149 -20.90 2.97 -3.91
N ASN A 150 -21.81 3.42 -3.03
CA ASN A 150 -23.18 3.80 -3.40
C ASN A 150 -23.24 4.98 -4.39
N LYS A 151 -22.22 5.82 -4.45
CA LYS A 151 -22.06 6.88 -5.45
C LYS A 151 -21.41 6.38 -6.74
N GLY A 152 -21.09 5.09 -6.85
CA GLY A 152 -20.52 4.47 -8.03
C GLY A 152 -18.98 4.50 -8.10
N CYS A 153 -18.30 4.91 -7.02
CA CYS A 153 -16.85 4.88 -7.00
C CYS A 153 -16.34 3.47 -6.68
N ARG A 154 -15.29 3.04 -7.35
CA ARG A 154 -14.46 1.91 -6.91
C ARG A 154 -13.59 2.37 -5.75
N VAL A 155 -13.67 1.70 -4.61
CA VAL A 155 -12.93 2.06 -3.40
C VAL A 155 -11.88 1.02 -3.08
N GLU A 156 -10.62 1.39 -3.19
CA GLU A 156 -9.48 0.57 -2.85
C GLU A 156 -8.83 1.05 -1.55
N LEU A 157 -8.26 0.12 -0.81
CA LEU A 157 -7.65 0.37 0.49
C LEU A 157 -6.17 0.00 0.48
N ILE A 158 -5.32 0.90 0.99
CA ILE A 158 -3.96 0.57 1.42
C ILE A 158 -3.90 0.69 2.94
N GLY A 159 -3.39 -0.35 3.58
CA GLY A 159 -3.12 -0.34 5.00
C GLY A 159 -1.79 -0.99 5.33
N PHE A 160 -1.36 -0.86 6.59
CA PHE A 160 -0.12 -1.44 7.09
C PHE A 160 -0.41 -2.40 8.24
N LYS A 161 -0.11 -2.04 9.49
CA LYS A 161 -0.50 -2.82 10.69
C LYS A 161 -1.91 -2.46 11.15
N ASN A 162 -2.51 -3.36 11.92
CA ASN A 162 -3.77 -3.12 12.63
C ASN A 162 -4.93 -2.63 11.74
N VAL A 163 -4.98 -3.10 10.50
CA VAL A 163 -6.07 -2.75 9.60
C VAL A 163 -7.33 -3.50 10.02
N SER A 164 -8.44 -2.78 10.16
CA SER A 164 -9.73 -3.37 10.45
C SER A 164 -10.11 -4.41 9.39
N ARG A 165 -10.35 -5.66 9.82
CA ARG A 165 -10.79 -6.73 8.90
C ARG A 165 -12.08 -6.39 8.19
N GLN A 166 -12.99 -5.76 8.90
CA GLN A 166 -14.27 -5.37 8.35
C GLN A 166 -14.10 -4.30 7.27
N LEU A 167 -13.17 -3.34 7.47
CA LEU A 167 -12.83 -2.35 6.46
C LEU A 167 -12.20 -2.99 5.21
N GLN A 168 -11.29 -3.97 5.39
CA GLN A 168 -10.72 -4.72 4.27
C GLN A 168 -11.78 -5.47 3.46
N GLN A 169 -12.74 -6.10 4.14
CA GLN A 169 -13.82 -6.87 3.49
C GLN A 169 -14.82 -5.97 2.76
N GLU A 170 -15.02 -4.75 3.24
CA GLU A 170 -15.95 -3.79 2.64
C GLU A 170 -15.35 -3.12 1.40
N SER A 171 -14.03 -2.95 1.32
CA SER A 171 -13.37 -2.32 0.18
C SER A 171 -13.37 -3.22 -1.05
N ASP A 172 -13.38 -2.65 -2.27
CA ASP A 172 -13.33 -3.41 -3.53
C ASP A 172 -11.98 -4.11 -3.74
N ALA A 173 -10.90 -3.58 -3.15
CA ALA A 173 -9.59 -4.23 -3.09
C ALA A 173 -8.80 -3.72 -1.89
N PHE A 174 -7.99 -4.60 -1.30
CA PHE A 174 -7.05 -4.28 -0.24
C PHE A 174 -5.62 -4.61 -0.64
N TYR A 175 -4.71 -3.68 -0.41
CA TYR A 175 -3.28 -3.83 -0.64
C TYR A 175 -2.51 -3.55 0.65
N SER A 176 -1.65 -4.47 1.05
CA SER A 176 -0.70 -4.20 2.13
C SER A 176 0.38 -3.24 1.63
N GLY A 177 0.51 -2.08 2.28
CA GLY A 177 1.53 -1.10 1.94
C GLY A 177 2.96 -1.62 2.11
N PHE A 178 3.17 -2.66 2.92
CA PHE A 178 4.47 -3.32 3.07
C PHE A 178 4.92 -4.03 1.80
N LEU A 179 3.98 -4.52 0.98
CA LEU A 179 4.26 -5.33 -0.21
C LEU A 179 4.38 -4.52 -1.50
N ILE A 180 4.02 -3.23 -1.46
CA ILE A 180 4.16 -2.36 -2.63
C ILE A 180 5.63 -2.00 -2.83
N PRO A 181 6.21 -2.28 -4.01
CA PRO A 181 7.60 -1.98 -4.31
C PRO A 181 8.00 -0.54 -3.97
N ASP A 182 9.06 -0.38 -3.20
CA ASP A 182 9.63 0.91 -2.79
C ASP A 182 8.71 1.87 -2.03
N LEU A 183 7.50 1.45 -1.62
CA LEU A 183 6.59 2.34 -0.88
C LEU A 183 7.11 2.68 0.52
N LEU A 184 7.72 1.70 1.18
CA LEU A 184 8.43 1.92 2.44
C LEU A 184 9.90 1.62 2.27
N PRO A 185 10.80 2.44 2.84
CA PRO A 185 12.22 2.14 2.83
C PRO A 185 12.49 0.81 3.55
N ILE A 186 13.45 0.06 3.05
CA ILE A 186 14.01 -1.10 3.74
C ILE A 186 15.28 -0.63 4.44
N PRO A 187 15.45 -0.89 5.76
CA PRO A 187 16.57 -0.37 6.55
C PRO A 187 17.96 -0.80 6.07
N TYR A 188 18.00 -1.89 5.31
CA TYR A 188 19.24 -2.45 4.76
C TYR A 188 19.37 -1.99 3.31
N GLU A 189 20.48 -1.39 2.97
CA GLU A 189 20.70 -0.88 1.61
C GLU A 189 20.52 -1.99 0.59
N PRO A 190 19.51 -1.91 -0.29
CA PRO A 190 19.42 -2.79 -1.44
C PRO A 190 20.58 -2.45 -2.37
N ARG A 191 21.39 -3.43 -2.74
CA ARG A 191 22.47 -3.23 -3.72
C ARG A 191 21.93 -2.99 -5.14
N ASN A 192 20.73 -3.56 -5.40
CA ASN A 192 20.06 -3.49 -6.69
C ASN A 192 18.62 -2.99 -6.55
N ALA A 193 18.01 -2.62 -7.67
CA ALA A 193 16.61 -2.21 -7.72
C ALA A 193 15.69 -3.34 -7.24
N TRP A 194 14.55 -2.99 -6.68
CA TRP A 194 13.53 -3.93 -6.22
C TRP A 194 13.23 -5.01 -7.26
N GLY A 195 13.13 -6.26 -6.83
CA GLY A 195 12.84 -7.41 -7.68
C GLY A 195 14.04 -8.02 -8.41
N GLN A 196 15.19 -7.33 -8.43
CA GLN A 196 16.40 -7.83 -9.07
C GLN A 196 17.25 -8.67 -8.10
N PRO A 197 18.01 -9.66 -8.57
CA PRO A 197 18.98 -10.36 -7.76
C PRO A 197 19.90 -9.39 -7.01
N GLY A 198 20.15 -9.64 -5.72
CA GLY A 198 20.91 -8.77 -4.82
C GLY A 198 20.07 -7.66 -4.16
N SER A 199 18.81 -7.47 -4.53
CA SER A 199 17.91 -6.56 -3.82
C SER A 199 17.32 -7.19 -2.57
N CYS A 200 16.97 -6.36 -1.58
CA CYS A 200 16.16 -6.74 -0.44
C CYS A 200 14.69 -6.37 -0.73
N VAL A 201 13.78 -7.34 -0.57
CA VAL A 201 12.36 -7.20 -0.92
C VAL A 201 11.47 -7.68 0.21
N ARG A 202 10.17 -7.38 0.11
CA ARG A 202 9.14 -7.93 1.01
C ARG A 202 8.15 -8.79 0.24
N GLY A 203 7.73 -9.87 0.90
CA GLY A 203 6.78 -10.80 0.32
C GLY A 203 6.05 -11.60 1.40
N ILE A 204 5.20 -12.51 0.94
CA ILE A 204 4.44 -13.42 1.79
C ILE A 204 4.74 -14.86 1.40
N CYS A 205 4.63 -15.78 2.35
CA CYS A 205 4.67 -17.20 2.04
C CYS A 205 3.33 -17.64 1.42
N THR A 206 3.40 -18.25 0.24
CA THR A 206 2.20 -18.80 -0.45
C THR A 206 2.06 -20.29 -0.23
N LYS A 207 3.17 -21.00 -0.04
CA LYS A 207 3.20 -22.43 0.21
C LYS A 207 4.46 -22.79 0.99
N TRP A 208 4.29 -23.53 2.07
CA TRP A 208 5.37 -24.13 2.84
C TRP A 208 5.17 -25.63 2.92
N ILE A 209 6.25 -26.42 2.80
CA ILE A 209 6.22 -27.88 2.84
C ILE A 209 7.21 -28.31 3.96
N PRO A 210 6.72 -28.45 5.20
CA PRO A 210 7.56 -28.69 6.37
C PRO A 210 8.41 -29.96 6.24
N GLU A 211 7.85 -31.05 5.71
CA GLU A 211 8.52 -32.34 5.59
C GLU A 211 9.72 -32.32 4.62
N LYS A 212 9.74 -31.33 3.73
CA LYS A 212 10.81 -31.13 2.75
C LYS A 212 11.72 -29.96 3.08
N GLY A 213 11.38 -29.17 4.10
CA GLY A 213 12.16 -28.02 4.53
C GLY A 213 12.27 -26.90 3.49
N TYR A 214 11.27 -26.71 2.63
CA TYR A 214 11.25 -25.62 1.67
C TYR A 214 9.84 -25.10 1.37
N GLY A 215 9.77 -23.94 0.74
CA GLY A 215 8.52 -23.35 0.31
C GLY A 215 8.70 -22.30 -0.79
N PHE A 216 7.63 -21.57 -1.03
CA PHE A 216 7.58 -20.51 -2.04
C PHE A 216 7.04 -19.22 -1.42
N LEU A 217 7.81 -18.18 -1.58
CA LEU A 217 7.42 -16.82 -1.26
C LEU A 217 6.91 -16.14 -2.53
N ARG A 218 6.08 -15.14 -2.37
CA ARG A 218 5.59 -14.32 -3.48
C ARG A 218 5.86 -12.85 -3.17
N ILE A 219 6.47 -12.18 -4.12
CA ILE A 219 6.67 -10.73 -4.10
C ILE A 219 5.78 -10.07 -5.17
N LEU A 220 5.41 -8.82 -4.96
CA LEU A 220 4.98 -7.94 -6.01
C LEU A 220 6.24 -7.36 -6.66
N ASP A 221 6.53 -7.77 -7.88
CA ASP A 221 7.77 -7.42 -8.57
C ASP A 221 7.74 -5.98 -9.09
N ARG A 222 6.59 -5.56 -9.60
CA ARG A 222 6.38 -4.24 -10.17
C ARG A 222 4.97 -3.69 -9.92
N ILE A 223 4.83 -2.38 -9.84
CA ILE A 223 3.54 -1.70 -9.84
C ILE A 223 2.91 -1.86 -11.24
N SER A 224 1.73 -2.44 -11.31
CA SER A 224 1.03 -2.80 -12.56
C SER A 224 -0.47 -2.62 -12.42
N ALA A 225 -1.17 -2.45 -13.52
CA ALA A 225 -2.63 -2.50 -13.60
C ALA A 225 -3.18 -3.89 -13.23
N ASN A 226 -2.41 -4.94 -13.51
CA ASN A 226 -2.84 -6.34 -13.42
C ASN A 226 -2.65 -6.95 -12.01
N LEU A 227 -2.80 -6.17 -10.93
CA LEU A 227 -2.63 -6.67 -9.56
C LEU A 227 -3.59 -7.80 -9.18
N TRP A 228 -4.68 -7.98 -9.92
CA TRP A 228 -5.64 -9.06 -9.76
C TRP A 228 -5.14 -10.41 -10.30
N ILE A 229 -4.12 -10.42 -11.18
CA ILE A 229 -3.49 -11.66 -11.70
C ILE A 229 -2.48 -12.14 -10.65
N ALA A 230 -2.98 -12.85 -9.64
CA ALA A 230 -2.19 -13.24 -8.47
C ALA A 230 -1.34 -14.49 -8.69
N ASP A 231 -1.53 -15.24 -9.76
CA ASP A 231 -0.74 -16.42 -10.10
C ASP A 231 0.56 -16.00 -10.83
N PRO A 232 1.76 -16.21 -10.23
CA PRO A 232 3.02 -15.83 -10.87
C PRO A 232 3.36 -16.61 -12.17
N ARG A 233 2.58 -17.62 -12.51
CA ARG A 233 2.77 -18.40 -13.74
C ARG A 233 2.10 -17.77 -14.95
N GLU A 234 1.15 -16.87 -14.71
CA GLU A 234 0.48 -16.14 -15.77
C GLU A 234 1.42 -15.08 -16.37
N PRO A 235 1.49 -14.94 -17.71
CA PRO A 235 2.46 -14.05 -18.38
C PRO A 235 2.35 -12.58 -17.94
N ASP A 236 1.14 -12.11 -17.69
CA ASP A 236 0.86 -10.71 -17.32
C ASP A 236 0.86 -10.46 -15.82
N SER A 237 1.17 -11.49 -15.01
CA SER A 237 1.24 -11.35 -13.57
C SER A 237 2.36 -10.40 -13.16
N PRO A 238 2.08 -9.43 -12.28
CA PRO A 238 3.11 -8.58 -11.69
C PRO A 238 3.82 -9.24 -10.49
N TYR A 239 3.46 -10.49 -10.19
CA TYR A 239 4.02 -11.21 -9.06
C TYR A 239 5.08 -12.21 -9.50
N THR A 240 6.09 -12.38 -8.65
CA THR A 240 7.15 -13.36 -8.86
C THR A 240 7.19 -14.36 -7.70
N SER A 241 7.32 -15.64 -8.05
CA SER A 241 7.51 -16.71 -7.08
C SER A 241 9.00 -16.88 -6.78
N VAL A 242 9.34 -16.91 -5.51
CA VAL A 242 10.71 -17.01 -4.99
C VAL A 242 10.82 -18.29 -4.17
N PHE A 243 11.78 -19.16 -4.50
CA PHE A 243 12.05 -20.36 -3.72
C PHE A 243 12.69 -19.98 -2.38
N CYS A 244 12.32 -20.68 -1.30
CA CYS A 244 12.85 -20.47 0.03
C CYS A 244 13.15 -21.80 0.70
N HIS A 245 14.40 -22.01 1.13
CA HIS A 245 14.81 -23.18 1.91
C HIS A 245 14.80 -22.84 3.41
N ALA A 246 14.55 -23.84 4.27
CA ALA A 246 14.46 -23.66 5.71
C ALA A 246 15.75 -23.07 6.33
N ASN A 247 16.92 -23.39 5.76
CA ASN A 247 18.21 -22.87 6.24
C ASN A 247 18.38 -21.35 6.04
N GLU A 248 17.52 -20.72 5.24
CA GLU A 248 17.55 -19.27 4.99
C GLU A 248 16.62 -18.51 5.95
N LEU A 249 15.83 -19.22 6.75
CA LEU A 249 14.91 -18.62 7.72
C LEU A 249 15.68 -18.20 8.98
N ALA A 250 15.43 -17.00 9.46
CA ALA A 250 15.86 -16.59 10.80
C ALA A 250 15.06 -17.33 11.88
N ASP A 251 15.63 -17.47 13.07
CA ASP A 251 15.06 -18.27 14.16
C ASP A 251 13.64 -17.84 14.57
N GLU A 252 13.30 -16.57 14.39
CA GLU A 252 11.96 -16.04 14.68
C GLU A 252 10.89 -16.41 13.64
N VAL A 253 11.28 -16.98 12.48
CA VAL A 253 10.33 -17.33 11.40
C VAL A 253 9.89 -18.78 11.57
N THR A 254 8.76 -18.98 12.23
CA THR A 254 8.22 -20.33 12.49
C THR A 254 7.28 -20.81 11.37
N PRO A 255 7.05 -22.16 11.25
CA PRO A 255 6.10 -22.71 10.29
C PRO A 255 4.67 -22.14 10.40
N GLU A 256 4.23 -21.82 11.62
CA GLU A 256 2.92 -21.23 11.87
C GLU A 256 2.83 -19.80 11.28
N LEU A 257 3.92 -19.03 11.39
CA LEU A 257 4.00 -17.71 10.78
C LEU A 257 4.03 -17.79 9.26
N LEU A 258 4.72 -18.80 8.70
CA LEU A 258 4.73 -19.04 7.25
C LEU A 258 3.36 -19.47 6.71
N ALA A 259 2.55 -20.17 7.50
CA ALA A 259 1.19 -20.55 7.15
C ALA A 259 0.22 -19.35 7.13
N ASN A 260 0.56 -18.26 7.80
CA ASN A 260 -0.25 -17.05 7.87
C ASN A 260 0.12 -16.09 6.73
N ARG A 261 -0.78 -15.90 5.76
CA ARG A 261 -0.59 -14.99 4.62
C ARG A 261 -0.57 -13.50 5.00
N GLU A 262 -0.88 -13.14 6.23
CA GLU A 262 -0.74 -11.79 6.76
C GLU A 262 0.70 -11.52 7.25
N THR A 263 1.53 -12.57 7.40
CA THR A 263 2.92 -12.43 7.78
C THR A 263 3.74 -11.90 6.62
N VAL A 264 4.31 -10.72 6.80
CA VAL A 264 5.22 -10.12 5.82
C VAL A 264 6.65 -10.48 6.17
N LEU A 265 7.31 -11.09 5.21
CA LEU A 265 8.72 -11.48 5.28
C LEU A 265 9.57 -10.47 4.51
N GLU A 266 10.79 -10.24 4.99
CA GLU A 266 11.80 -9.42 4.33
C GLU A 266 13.03 -10.29 4.06
N PHE A 267 13.55 -10.25 2.83
CA PHE A 267 14.62 -11.16 2.39
C PHE A 267 15.37 -10.61 1.18
N TYR A 268 16.57 -11.13 0.97
CA TYR A 268 17.35 -10.84 -0.22
C TYR A 268 17.03 -11.83 -1.34
N LEU A 269 17.06 -11.34 -2.58
CA LEU A 269 16.93 -12.16 -3.78
C LEU A 269 18.30 -12.59 -4.26
N LYS A 270 18.43 -13.87 -4.62
CA LYS A 270 19.59 -14.46 -5.33
C LYS A 270 19.12 -15.15 -6.59
N GLU A 271 19.98 -15.24 -7.58
CA GLU A 271 19.74 -16.12 -8.74
C GLU A 271 19.79 -17.58 -8.32
N SER A 272 18.94 -18.39 -8.94
CA SER A 272 18.93 -19.84 -8.73
C SER A 272 20.03 -20.50 -9.56
N GLU A 273 20.88 -21.29 -8.92
CA GLU A 273 21.86 -22.12 -9.62
C GLU A 273 21.23 -23.33 -10.36
N GLN A 274 20.00 -23.68 -10.00
CA GLN A 274 19.31 -24.88 -10.50
C GLN A 274 18.27 -24.60 -11.57
N LYS A 275 17.85 -23.37 -11.73
CA LYS A 275 16.79 -22.99 -12.68
C LYS A 275 17.13 -21.68 -13.34
N ASP A 276 17.20 -21.69 -14.67
CA ASP A 276 17.36 -20.47 -15.45
C ASP A 276 16.29 -19.44 -15.11
N ASN A 277 16.69 -18.22 -14.80
CA ASN A 277 15.83 -17.12 -14.37
C ASN A 277 15.03 -17.38 -13.09
N GLY A 278 15.37 -18.37 -12.29
CA GLY A 278 14.75 -18.62 -10.98
C GLY A 278 15.29 -17.70 -9.91
N LEU A 279 14.43 -17.30 -8.96
CA LEU A 279 14.84 -16.52 -7.77
C LEU A 279 14.79 -17.38 -6.51
N VAL A 280 15.77 -17.17 -5.63
CA VAL A 280 15.90 -17.82 -4.32
C VAL A 280 15.96 -16.74 -3.25
N ALA A 281 15.19 -16.92 -2.17
CA ALA A 281 15.25 -16.06 -1.00
C ALA A 281 16.44 -16.44 -0.12
N SER A 282 17.10 -15.42 0.45
CA SER A 282 18.13 -15.60 1.46
C SER A 282 17.98 -14.62 2.61
N ASN A 283 18.46 -14.99 3.80
CA ASN A 283 18.33 -14.18 5.02
C ASN A 283 16.89 -13.74 5.27
N VAL A 284 15.96 -14.69 5.31
CA VAL A 284 14.52 -14.44 5.46
C VAL A 284 14.22 -14.13 6.91
N ARG A 285 13.64 -12.96 7.18
CA ARG A 285 13.28 -12.48 8.51
C ARG A 285 11.87 -11.91 8.52
N LEU A 286 11.33 -11.69 9.71
CA LEU A 286 10.05 -11.00 9.86
C LEU A 286 10.24 -9.50 9.57
N ALA A 287 9.58 -8.99 8.54
CA ALA A 287 9.40 -7.55 8.37
C ALA A 287 8.34 -7.04 9.36
N PHE A 288 7.32 -7.86 9.56
CA PHE A 288 6.20 -7.55 10.42
C PHE A 288 5.37 -8.82 10.67
N SER A 289 4.98 -9.06 11.91
CA SER A 289 3.96 -10.05 12.29
C SER A 289 2.78 -9.35 12.95
N VAL A 290 1.58 -9.75 12.60
CA VAL A 290 0.39 -9.42 13.39
C VAL A 290 0.44 -10.30 14.64
N ASN A 291 0.91 -9.75 15.76
CA ASN A 291 0.66 -10.41 17.04
C ASN A 291 -0.86 -10.48 17.22
N ARG A 292 -1.42 -11.64 16.97
CA ARG A 292 -2.75 -11.96 17.48
C ARG A 292 -2.60 -12.01 19.00
N GLY A 293 -2.82 -10.87 19.65
CA GLY A 293 -3.08 -10.89 21.08
C GLY A 293 -4.16 -11.94 21.27
N THR A 294 -3.84 -12.98 22.01
CA THR A 294 -4.81 -13.91 22.57
C THR A 294 -5.85 -13.05 23.27
N ALA A 295 -7.01 -12.89 22.63
CA ALA A 295 -8.18 -12.40 23.31
C ALA A 295 -8.46 -13.38 24.45
N ALA A 296 -8.17 -12.94 25.68
CA ALA A 296 -8.65 -13.56 26.90
C ALA A 296 -10.08 -13.09 27.14
#